data_12a85345400a3d0eef234c9574536078
#
_entry.id   12a85345400a3d0eef234c9574536078
#
_cell.length_a   1.000
_cell.length_b   1.000
_cell.length_c   1.000
_cell.angle_alpha   90.00
_cell.angle_beta   90.00
_cell.angle_gamma   90.00
#
_symmetry.space_group_name_H-M   'P 1'
#
loop_
_entity.id
_entity.type
_entity.pdbx_description
1 polymer ?
#
loop_
_entity_poly.entity_id
_entity_poly.type
_entity_poly.pdbx_seq_one_letter_code
_entity_poly.pdbx_strand_id
1 'polypeptide(L)'
;AEFTKQGKTVHIIGDRNKYHKCLFGPLVAAWEAAARDQNGVFKAVFGTSLDVGQALYDLSTQSSEAVYEIDHTAFDAHQSPEVLGLYLDELFKRSNTSTMLWPDAIKKAYMAPMWFYRNGCRYATSGGRCSGDVDTTFGNTVLSEALVRTVAQLSGVQTQQLCKGDDNVIVQTSKGTFDVSLFARFGFDVKCIERPDVLSAEFCSGYLLPVQIRGDMRYRHVR
;
A
#
# COMPACT_ATOMS: atom_id res chain seq x y z
N ALA A 1 -15.45 -10.01 -12.02
CA ALA A 1 -16.04 -10.48 -10.75
C ALA A 1 -15.58 -11.92 -10.53
N GLU A 2 -14.78 -12.17 -9.51
CA GLU A 2 -14.38 -13.52 -9.09
C GLU A 2 -15.54 -14.21 -8.37
N PHE A 3 -16.43 -14.82 -9.12
CA PHE A 3 -17.60 -15.53 -8.56
C PHE A 3 -17.33 -16.99 -8.17
N THR A 4 -16.09 -17.47 -8.18
CA THR A 4 -15.80 -18.90 -8.22
C THR A 4 -15.09 -19.51 -7.02
N LYS A 5 -14.77 -18.75 -5.96
CA LYS A 5 -14.23 -19.35 -4.74
C LYS A 5 -15.30 -19.42 -3.65
N GLN A 6 -15.81 -20.63 -3.38
CA GLN A 6 -16.69 -20.90 -2.23
C GLN A 6 -16.03 -20.39 -0.94
N GLY A 7 -16.74 -19.54 -0.18
CA GLY A 7 -16.29 -19.02 1.11
C GLY A 7 -15.57 -17.68 1.08
N LYS A 8 -15.33 -17.06 -0.09
CA LYS A 8 -14.81 -15.67 -0.12
C LYS A 8 -15.95 -14.66 -0.08
N THR A 9 -15.79 -13.66 0.76
CA THR A 9 -16.65 -12.48 0.78
C THR A 9 -16.60 -11.78 -0.58
N VAL A 10 -17.76 -11.37 -1.09
CA VAL A 10 -17.83 -10.61 -2.35
C VAL A 10 -17.11 -9.28 -2.17
N HIS A 11 -16.02 -9.08 -2.90
CA HIS A 11 -15.32 -7.80 -2.93
C HIS A 11 -16.07 -6.83 -3.85
N ILE A 12 -16.58 -5.74 -3.28
CA ILE A 12 -17.25 -4.68 -4.03
C ILE A 12 -16.20 -3.65 -4.43
N ILE A 13 -15.91 -3.55 -5.73
CA ILE A 13 -15.07 -2.50 -6.24
C ILE A 13 -15.91 -1.22 -6.34
N GLY A 14 -15.67 -0.32 -5.39
CA GLY A 14 -16.21 1.03 -5.44
C GLY A 14 -15.40 1.88 -6.40
N ASP A 15 -16.08 2.70 -7.20
CA ASP A 15 -15.46 3.56 -8.18
C ASP A 15 -16.07 4.96 -8.14
N ARG A 16 -15.21 6.00 -8.08
CA ARG A 16 -15.67 7.39 -8.14
C ARG A 16 -16.01 7.77 -9.57
N ASN A 17 -16.78 8.86 -9.70
CA ASN A 17 -17.17 9.32 -11.02
C ASN A 17 -15.94 9.69 -11.88
N LYS A 18 -16.10 9.59 -13.20
CA LYS A 18 -15.04 9.84 -14.17
C LYS A 18 -14.48 11.27 -14.13
N TYR A 19 -15.26 12.26 -13.70
CA TYR A 19 -14.77 13.63 -13.55
C TYR A 19 -13.72 13.73 -12.44
N HIS A 20 -13.97 13.09 -11.32
CA HIS A 20 -12.97 12.99 -10.24
C HIS A 20 -11.70 12.33 -10.73
N LYS A 21 -11.81 11.23 -11.47
CA LYS A 21 -10.65 10.53 -12.06
C LYS A 21 -9.87 11.41 -13.02
N CYS A 22 -10.55 12.16 -13.89
CA CYS A 22 -9.90 13.09 -14.82
C CYS A 22 -9.16 14.23 -14.10
N LEU A 23 -9.67 14.71 -12.97
CA LEU A 23 -9.04 15.79 -12.22
C LEU A 23 -7.89 15.27 -11.34
N PHE A 24 -8.08 14.15 -10.67
CA PHE A 24 -7.14 13.62 -9.68
C PHE A 24 -6.07 12.71 -10.32
N GLY A 25 -6.41 11.97 -11.38
CA GLY A 25 -5.50 11.04 -12.04
C GLY A 25 -4.16 11.63 -12.47
N PRO A 26 -4.11 12.81 -13.12
CA PRO A 26 -2.84 13.43 -13.51
C PRO A 26 -1.92 13.75 -12.32
N LEU A 27 -2.50 14.11 -11.17
CA LEU A 27 -1.72 14.34 -9.95
C LEU A 27 -1.13 13.07 -9.40
N VAL A 28 -1.95 12.03 -9.30
CA VAL A 28 -1.49 10.72 -8.84
C VAL A 28 -0.38 10.20 -9.75
N ALA A 29 -0.53 10.32 -11.07
CA ALA A 29 0.51 9.95 -12.02
C ALA A 29 1.82 10.74 -11.81
N ALA A 30 1.72 12.03 -11.49
CA ALA A 30 2.88 12.87 -11.17
C ALA A 30 3.54 12.44 -9.85
N TRP A 31 2.77 12.09 -8.82
CA TRP A 31 3.30 11.58 -7.55
C TRP A 31 3.97 10.22 -7.72
N GLU A 32 3.36 9.30 -8.48
CA GLU A 32 3.96 8.01 -8.80
C GLU A 32 5.27 8.17 -9.60
N ALA A 33 5.31 9.10 -10.56
CA ALA A 33 6.51 9.40 -11.31
C ALA A 33 7.62 9.96 -10.39
N ALA A 34 7.28 10.93 -9.53
CA ALA A 34 8.22 11.48 -8.56
C ALA A 34 8.72 10.41 -7.57
N ALA A 35 7.85 9.48 -7.15
CA ALA A 35 8.23 8.37 -6.28
C ALA A 35 9.20 7.39 -6.97
N ARG A 36 9.01 7.12 -8.28
CA ARG A 36 9.93 6.28 -9.07
C ARG A 36 11.32 6.90 -9.23
N ASP A 37 11.40 8.23 -9.32
CA ASP A 37 12.66 8.94 -9.48
C ASP A 37 13.47 9.00 -8.19
N GLN A 38 12.86 8.70 -7.04
CA GLN A 38 13.55 8.61 -5.77
C GLN A 38 14.26 7.25 -5.62
N ASN A 39 15.43 7.27 -4.97
CA ASN A 39 16.10 6.03 -4.60
C ASN A 39 15.36 5.34 -3.46
N GLY A 40 15.22 4.02 -3.53
CA GLY A 40 14.68 3.22 -2.44
C GLY A 40 13.37 2.47 -2.76
N VAL A 41 12.60 2.19 -1.72
CA VAL A 41 11.41 1.34 -1.74
C VAL A 41 10.38 1.75 -2.79
N PHE A 42 10.07 3.04 -2.89
CA PHE A 42 9.07 3.53 -3.85
C PHE A 42 9.48 3.33 -5.31
N LYS A 43 10.77 3.47 -5.63
CA LYS A 43 11.28 3.19 -6.98
C LYS A 43 10.98 1.74 -7.39
N ALA A 44 11.25 0.81 -6.49
CA ALA A 44 11.04 -0.61 -6.75
C ALA A 44 9.56 -0.95 -6.90
N VAL A 45 8.73 -0.47 -5.99
CA VAL A 45 7.30 -0.80 -5.90
C VAL A 45 6.52 -0.35 -7.13
N PHE A 46 6.83 0.83 -7.67
CA PHE A 46 6.21 1.37 -8.89
C PHE A 46 6.98 1.04 -10.17
N GLY A 47 8.04 0.25 -10.07
CA GLY A 47 8.86 -0.22 -11.17
C GLY A 47 8.37 -1.52 -11.81
N THR A 48 9.30 -2.21 -12.45
CA THR A 48 9.08 -3.50 -13.09
C THR A 48 9.16 -4.66 -12.08
N SER A 49 8.81 -5.87 -12.51
CA SER A 49 9.00 -7.08 -11.70
C SER A 49 10.48 -7.38 -11.38
N LEU A 50 11.42 -6.87 -12.18
CA LEU A 50 12.85 -6.94 -11.89
C LEU A 50 13.24 -5.95 -10.80
N ASP A 51 12.67 -4.73 -10.80
CA ASP A 51 12.94 -3.74 -9.75
C ASP A 51 12.42 -4.22 -8.39
N VAL A 52 11.22 -4.78 -8.36
CA VAL A 52 10.66 -5.40 -7.15
C VAL A 52 11.51 -6.59 -6.71
N GLY A 53 11.92 -7.45 -7.64
CA GLY A 53 12.78 -8.59 -7.37
C GLY A 53 14.13 -8.18 -6.80
N GLN A 54 14.74 -7.13 -7.35
CA GLN A 54 16.02 -6.62 -6.84
C GLN A 54 15.85 -6.04 -5.42
N ALA A 55 14.78 -5.28 -5.16
CA ALA A 55 14.52 -4.72 -3.84
C ALA A 55 14.27 -5.82 -2.77
N LEU A 56 13.54 -6.88 -3.11
CA LEU A 56 13.36 -8.04 -2.22
C LEU A 56 14.70 -8.75 -1.97
N TYR A 57 15.52 -8.90 -3.00
CA TYR A 57 16.86 -9.47 -2.85
C TYR A 57 17.75 -8.60 -1.94
N ASP A 58 17.80 -7.29 -2.18
CA ASP A 58 18.56 -6.36 -1.35
C ASP A 58 18.09 -6.42 0.11
N LEU A 59 16.77 -6.55 0.32
CA LEU A 59 16.19 -6.74 1.64
C LEU A 59 16.62 -8.07 2.27
N SER A 60 16.72 -9.15 1.49
CA SER A 60 17.15 -10.47 1.95
C SER A 60 18.62 -10.54 2.38
N THR A 61 19.45 -9.61 1.90
CA THR A 61 20.88 -9.52 2.25
C THR A 61 21.14 -8.77 3.54
N GLN A 62 20.11 -8.16 4.13
CA GLN A 62 20.23 -7.45 5.39
C GLN A 62 20.41 -8.42 6.55
N SER A 63 21.19 -8.01 7.56
CA SER A 63 21.19 -8.73 8.84
C SER A 63 19.81 -8.60 9.48
N SER A 64 19.16 -9.73 9.74
CA SER A 64 17.80 -9.78 10.27
C SER A 64 17.74 -10.50 11.60
N GLU A 65 17.00 -9.92 12.54
CA GLU A 65 16.56 -10.58 13.77
C GLU A 65 15.26 -11.35 13.54
N ALA A 66 14.39 -10.82 12.67
CA ALA A 66 13.13 -11.45 12.26
C ALA A 66 12.65 -10.90 10.91
N VAL A 67 11.85 -11.70 10.21
CA VAL A 67 11.18 -11.30 8.95
C VAL A 67 9.68 -11.50 9.12
N TYR A 68 8.91 -10.49 8.75
CA TYR A 68 7.46 -10.52 8.86
C TYR A 68 6.82 -10.25 7.50
N GLU A 69 5.79 -11.02 7.20
CA GLU A 69 4.83 -10.77 6.12
C GLU A 69 3.56 -10.25 6.76
N ILE A 70 3.12 -9.07 6.35
CA ILE A 70 1.90 -8.44 6.86
C ILE A 70 0.90 -8.26 5.73
N ASP A 71 -0.30 -8.80 5.95
CA ASP A 71 -1.47 -8.66 5.11
C ASP A 71 -2.55 -7.91 5.92
N HIS A 72 -2.99 -6.75 5.42
CA HIS A 72 -4.02 -5.96 6.08
C HIS A 72 -5.41 -6.49 5.74
N THR A 73 -6.21 -6.78 6.74
CA THR A 73 -7.60 -7.16 6.56
C THR A 73 -8.43 -5.94 6.14
N ALA A 74 -9.03 -5.99 4.95
CA ALA A 74 -9.91 -4.93 4.44
C ALA A 74 -9.30 -3.51 4.58
N PHE A 75 -8.05 -3.33 4.20
CA PHE A 75 -7.28 -2.09 4.41
C PHE A 75 -7.99 -0.82 3.94
N ASP A 76 -8.61 -0.87 2.75
CA ASP A 76 -9.38 0.24 2.19
C ASP A 76 -10.52 0.68 3.12
N ALA A 77 -11.20 -0.29 3.74
CA ALA A 77 -12.36 -0.03 4.60
C ALA A 77 -11.99 0.55 5.98
N HIS A 78 -10.76 0.31 6.43
CA HIS A 78 -10.26 0.82 7.71
C HIS A 78 -9.66 2.23 7.62
N GLN A 79 -9.56 2.80 6.41
CA GLN A 79 -9.09 4.17 6.24
C GLN A 79 -10.22 5.16 6.52
N SER A 80 -10.23 5.72 7.72
CA SER A 80 -11.23 6.70 8.11
C SER A 80 -11.12 8.01 7.30
N PRO A 81 -12.18 8.83 7.25
CA PRO A 81 -12.12 10.15 6.63
C PRO A 81 -10.99 11.03 7.17
N GLU A 82 -10.67 10.92 8.45
CA GLU A 82 -9.60 11.70 9.09
C GLU A 82 -8.23 11.25 8.55
N VAL A 83 -7.98 9.94 8.46
CA VAL A 83 -6.73 9.39 7.90
C VAL A 83 -6.57 9.79 6.44
N LEU A 84 -7.64 9.68 5.65
CA LEU A 84 -7.62 10.12 4.25
C LEU A 84 -7.43 11.63 4.11
N GLY A 85 -8.02 12.42 5.02
CA GLY A 85 -7.82 13.85 5.08
C GLY A 85 -6.35 14.22 5.32
N LEU A 86 -5.71 13.61 6.30
CA LEU A 86 -4.28 13.81 6.59
C LEU A 86 -3.40 13.39 5.42
N TYR A 87 -3.68 12.25 4.80
CA TYR A 87 -2.98 11.77 3.62
C TYR A 87 -3.01 12.79 2.47
N LEU A 88 -4.20 13.31 2.14
CA LEU A 88 -4.35 14.30 1.08
C LEU A 88 -3.68 15.64 1.44
N ASP A 89 -3.80 16.09 2.69
CA ASP A 89 -3.16 17.34 3.15
C ASP A 89 -1.64 17.26 3.02
N GLU A 90 -1.01 16.14 3.40
CA GLU A 90 0.43 15.96 3.25
C GLU A 90 0.87 15.87 1.78
N LEU A 91 0.10 15.23 0.93
CA LEU A 91 0.41 15.18 -0.51
C LEU A 91 0.30 16.56 -1.16
N PHE A 92 -0.78 17.29 -0.90
CA PHE A 92 -0.95 18.63 -1.43
C PHE A 92 0.09 19.62 -0.91
N LYS A 93 0.46 19.54 0.37
CA LYS A 93 1.51 20.36 0.95
C LYS A 93 2.88 20.14 0.30
N ARG A 94 3.19 18.90 -0.09
CA ARG A 94 4.44 18.52 -0.77
C ARG A 94 4.41 18.78 -2.27
N SER A 95 3.22 18.93 -2.83
CA SER A 95 3.05 19.25 -4.24
C SER A 95 3.18 20.76 -4.45
N ASN A 96 3.77 21.18 -5.56
CA ASN A 96 3.73 22.58 -5.94
C ASN A 96 2.31 22.93 -6.41
N THR A 97 1.42 23.16 -5.45
CA THR A 97 -0.02 23.37 -5.69
C THR A 97 -0.36 24.79 -6.12
N SER A 98 0.65 25.67 -6.29
CA SER A 98 0.42 27.04 -6.79
C SER A 98 -0.25 27.09 -8.17
N THR A 99 -0.17 26.00 -8.92
CA THR A 99 -0.84 25.80 -10.21
C THR A 99 -2.13 24.99 -10.11
N MET A 100 -2.47 24.44 -8.93
CA MET A 100 -3.68 23.65 -8.72
C MET A 100 -4.83 24.57 -8.30
N LEU A 101 -5.78 24.71 -9.22
CA LEU A 101 -6.96 25.53 -8.97
C LEU A 101 -7.91 24.95 -7.90
N TRP A 102 -7.76 23.66 -7.44
CA TRP A 102 -8.89 23.01 -6.74
C TRP A 102 -8.52 21.92 -5.71
N PRO A 103 -7.48 22.06 -4.85
CA PRO A 103 -7.15 21.05 -3.84
C PRO A 103 -8.33 20.74 -2.92
N ASP A 104 -9.03 21.79 -2.45
CA ASP A 104 -10.17 21.64 -1.55
C ASP A 104 -11.37 20.95 -2.22
N ALA A 105 -11.59 21.21 -3.52
CA ALA A 105 -12.64 20.55 -4.28
C ALA A 105 -12.36 19.07 -4.46
N ILE A 106 -11.09 18.70 -4.75
CA ILE A 106 -10.65 17.31 -4.85
C ILE A 106 -10.81 16.61 -3.50
N LYS A 107 -10.32 17.24 -2.43
CA LYS A 107 -10.45 16.72 -1.07
C LYS A 107 -11.90 16.51 -0.69
N LYS A 108 -12.77 17.51 -0.90
CA LYS A 108 -14.20 17.41 -0.62
C LYS A 108 -14.88 16.29 -1.43
N ALA A 109 -14.56 16.18 -2.71
CA ALA A 109 -15.11 15.12 -3.55
C ALA A 109 -14.60 13.73 -3.13
N TYR A 110 -13.34 13.65 -2.70
CA TYR A 110 -12.72 12.43 -2.21
C TYR A 110 -13.35 11.95 -0.90
N MET A 111 -13.67 12.86 0.00
CA MET A 111 -14.27 12.59 1.29
C MET A 111 -15.80 12.41 1.24
N ALA A 112 -16.42 12.68 0.11
CA ALA A 112 -17.86 12.56 -0.05
C ALA A 112 -18.32 11.10 0.12
N PRO A 113 -19.48 10.86 0.76
CA PRO A 113 -20.05 9.53 0.87
C PRO A 113 -20.27 8.92 -0.50
N MET A 114 -19.92 7.63 -0.66
CA MET A 114 -20.26 6.87 -1.86
C MET A 114 -21.53 6.07 -1.65
N TRP A 115 -22.37 6.09 -2.67
CA TRP A 115 -23.66 5.41 -2.66
C TRP A 115 -23.61 4.19 -3.56
N PHE A 116 -24.05 3.08 -3.02
CA PHE A 116 -24.14 1.81 -3.74
C PHE A 116 -25.60 1.36 -3.84
N TYR A 117 -25.94 0.79 -4.99
CA TYR A 117 -27.25 0.24 -5.26
C TYR A 117 -27.10 -1.22 -5.65
N ARG A 118 -27.76 -2.11 -4.94
CA ARG A 118 -27.79 -3.54 -5.28
C ARG A 118 -29.12 -4.16 -4.85
N ASN A 119 -29.76 -4.86 -5.77
CA ASN A 119 -30.99 -5.62 -5.51
C ASN A 119 -32.07 -4.81 -4.77
N GLY A 120 -32.29 -3.55 -5.18
CA GLY A 120 -33.28 -2.67 -4.55
C GLY A 120 -32.82 -2.04 -3.22
N CYS A 121 -31.67 -2.43 -2.69
CA CYS A 121 -31.09 -1.82 -1.49
C CYS A 121 -30.14 -0.69 -1.85
N ARG A 122 -30.21 0.39 -1.07
CA ARG A 122 -29.31 1.54 -1.14
C ARG A 122 -28.50 1.61 0.14
N TYR A 123 -27.18 1.70 0.02
CA TYR A 123 -26.29 1.93 1.16
C TYR A 123 -25.18 2.92 0.77
N ALA A 124 -24.66 3.61 1.76
CA ALA A 124 -23.57 4.57 1.60
C ALA A 124 -22.42 4.23 2.55
N THR A 125 -21.21 4.55 2.14
CA THR A 125 -20.07 4.62 3.06
C THR A 125 -19.95 6.05 3.58
N SER A 126 -19.58 6.22 4.83
CA SER A 126 -19.33 7.52 5.45
C SER A 126 -17.88 7.99 5.30
N GLY A 127 -17.18 7.50 4.33
CA GLY A 127 -15.76 7.67 4.08
C GLY A 127 -15.12 6.32 3.73
N GLY A 128 -13.82 6.30 3.65
CA GLY A 128 -13.07 5.12 3.25
C GLY A 128 -12.54 5.23 1.81
N ARG A 129 -11.45 4.53 1.56
CA ARG A 129 -10.89 4.40 0.22
C ARG A 129 -11.75 3.47 -0.61
N CYS A 130 -11.89 3.80 -1.87
CA CYS A 130 -12.52 2.90 -2.81
C CYS A 130 -11.46 2.15 -3.60
N SER A 131 -11.60 0.83 -3.73
CA SER A 131 -10.62 -0.01 -4.45
C SER A 131 -10.44 0.38 -5.92
N GLY A 132 -11.40 1.12 -6.51
CA GLY A 132 -11.31 1.68 -7.86
C GLY A 132 -10.86 3.14 -7.92
N ASP A 133 -10.45 3.76 -6.80
CA ASP A 133 -9.87 5.09 -6.81
C ASP A 133 -8.54 5.09 -7.57
N VAL A 134 -8.22 6.18 -8.27
CA VAL A 134 -7.02 6.28 -9.11
C VAL A 134 -5.71 6.20 -8.30
N ASP A 135 -5.76 6.54 -7.03
CA ASP A 135 -4.62 6.52 -6.11
C ASP A 135 -4.64 5.34 -5.14
N THR A 136 -5.49 4.32 -5.35
CA THR A 136 -5.60 3.20 -4.42
C THR A 136 -4.25 2.56 -4.14
N THR A 137 -3.51 2.17 -5.18
CA THR A 137 -2.19 1.55 -4.99
C THR A 137 -1.19 2.51 -4.37
N PHE A 138 -1.12 3.75 -4.86
CA PHE A 138 -0.19 4.76 -4.36
C PHE A 138 -0.51 5.12 -2.90
N GLY A 139 -1.75 5.48 -2.62
CA GLY A 139 -2.18 5.91 -1.30
C GLY A 139 -2.11 4.80 -0.26
N ASN A 140 -2.49 3.57 -0.64
CA ASN A 140 -2.34 2.42 0.25
C ASN A 140 -0.87 2.14 0.56
N THR A 141 0.02 2.23 -0.44
CA THR A 141 1.47 2.08 -0.22
C THR A 141 2.01 3.12 0.77
N VAL A 142 1.65 4.40 0.58
CA VAL A 142 2.11 5.49 1.45
C VAL A 142 1.59 5.32 2.88
N LEU A 143 0.31 5.00 3.03
CA LEU A 143 -0.31 4.83 4.35
C LEU A 143 0.20 3.57 5.06
N SER A 144 0.33 2.46 4.34
CA SER A 144 0.85 1.20 4.89
C SER A 144 2.30 1.35 5.33
N GLU A 145 3.14 2.00 4.51
CA GLU A 145 4.53 2.29 4.88
C GLU A 145 4.63 3.16 6.14
N ALA A 146 3.84 4.24 6.19
CA ALA A 146 3.82 5.14 7.35
C ALA A 146 3.35 4.41 8.61
N LEU A 147 2.33 3.56 8.50
CA LEU A 147 1.79 2.78 9.61
C LEU A 147 2.81 1.79 10.15
N VAL A 148 3.46 1.00 9.29
CA VAL A 148 4.49 0.03 9.69
C VAL A 148 5.67 0.73 10.36
N ARG A 149 6.15 1.86 9.83
CA ARG A 149 7.22 2.66 10.45
C ARG A 149 6.81 3.16 11.84
N THR A 150 5.57 3.63 11.98
CA THR A 150 5.05 4.10 13.26
C THR A 150 4.99 2.96 14.28
N VAL A 151 4.50 1.79 13.88
CA VAL A 151 4.46 0.60 14.74
C VAL A 151 5.88 0.18 15.14
N ALA A 152 6.83 0.13 14.20
CA ALA A 152 8.23 -0.18 14.50
C ALA A 152 8.84 0.81 15.50
N GLN A 153 8.62 2.11 15.30
CA GLN A 153 9.09 3.15 16.22
C GLN A 153 8.49 3.01 17.63
N LEU A 154 7.20 2.76 17.74
CA LEU A 154 6.52 2.56 19.02
C LEU A 154 6.94 1.25 19.69
N SER A 155 7.30 0.23 18.92
CA SER A 155 7.87 -1.04 19.41
C SER A 155 9.34 -0.89 19.85
N GLY A 156 9.99 0.23 19.55
CA GLY A 156 11.41 0.46 19.85
C GLY A 156 12.36 -0.39 19.01
N VAL A 157 11.94 -0.84 17.81
CA VAL A 157 12.74 -1.64 16.89
C VAL A 157 13.05 -0.91 15.60
N GLN A 158 14.16 -1.29 14.95
CA GLN A 158 14.50 -0.82 13.61
C GLN A 158 14.06 -1.83 12.58
N THR A 159 13.46 -1.34 11.51
CA THR A 159 12.97 -2.19 10.41
C THR A 159 13.35 -1.60 9.06
N GLN A 160 13.52 -2.50 8.09
CA GLN A 160 13.46 -2.18 6.67
C GLN A 160 12.26 -2.90 6.06
N GLN A 161 11.65 -2.31 5.06
CA GLN A 161 10.39 -2.84 4.56
C GLN A 161 10.23 -2.59 3.06
N LEU A 162 9.48 -3.46 2.41
CA LEU A 162 8.92 -3.27 1.09
C LEU A 162 7.40 -3.35 1.19
N CYS A 163 6.72 -2.26 0.78
CA CYS A 163 5.27 -2.16 0.82
C CYS A 163 4.72 -1.90 -0.58
N LYS A 164 3.64 -2.55 -0.96
CA LYS A 164 2.85 -2.23 -2.17
C LYS A 164 1.37 -2.42 -1.90
N GLY A 165 0.65 -1.30 -1.85
CA GLY A 165 -0.73 -1.37 -1.40
C GLY A 165 -0.79 -1.77 0.07
N ASP A 166 -1.49 -2.83 0.33
CA ASP A 166 -1.67 -3.47 1.64
C ASP A 166 -0.67 -4.60 1.92
N ASP A 167 0.06 -5.08 0.90
CA ASP A 167 1.09 -6.11 1.06
C ASP A 167 2.40 -5.53 1.60
N ASN A 168 2.97 -6.17 2.61
CA ASN A 168 4.22 -5.75 3.24
C ASN A 168 5.13 -6.95 3.55
N VAL A 169 6.43 -6.76 3.26
CA VAL A 169 7.52 -7.60 3.78
C VAL A 169 8.43 -6.70 4.61
N ILE A 170 8.66 -7.10 5.85
CA ILE A 170 9.39 -6.32 6.85
C ILE A 170 10.56 -7.15 7.36
N VAL A 171 11.73 -6.57 7.38
CA VAL A 171 12.94 -7.13 8.02
C VAL A 171 13.23 -6.31 9.27
N GLN A 172 13.15 -6.91 10.44
CA GLN A 172 13.60 -6.31 11.68
C GLN A 172 15.12 -6.46 11.77
N THR A 173 15.82 -5.33 11.93
CA THR A 173 17.28 -5.27 11.94
C THR A 173 17.87 -5.03 13.33
N SER A 174 17.04 -4.76 14.33
CA SER A 174 17.47 -4.58 15.72
C SER A 174 16.79 -5.56 16.66
N LYS A 175 17.43 -5.85 17.78
CA LYS A 175 16.83 -6.65 18.85
C LYS A 175 15.59 -5.97 19.43
N GLY A 176 14.65 -6.77 19.89
CA GLY A 176 13.38 -6.32 20.45
C GLY A 176 12.21 -7.12 19.89
N THR A 177 11.00 -6.70 20.20
CA THR A 177 9.77 -7.34 19.70
C THR A 177 8.99 -6.33 18.88
N PHE A 178 8.73 -6.64 17.64
CA PHE A 178 7.80 -5.88 16.81
C PHE A 178 6.38 -6.16 17.29
N ASP A 179 5.75 -5.18 17.93
CA ASP A 179 4.43 -5.35 18.56
C ASP A 179 3.31 -5.16 17.53
N VAL A 180 2.89 -6.26 16.94
CA VAL A 180 1.80 -6.30 15.96
C VAL A 180 0.47 -5.79 16.54
N SER A 181 0.26 -5.87 17.87
CA SER A 181 -0.99 -5.42 18.49
C SER A 181 -1.22 -3.91 18.35
N LEU A 182 -0.16 -3.15 18.09
CA LEU A 182 -0.23 -1.70 17.90
C LEU A 182 -1.01 -1.30 16.63
N PHE A 183 -1.11 -2.16 15.61
CA PHE A 183 -1.93 -1.87 14.45
C PHE A 183 -3.39 -1.63 14.81
N ALA A 184 -3.92 -2.42 15.76
CA ALA A 184 -5.30 -2.27 16.23
C ALA A 184 -5.55 -0.91 16.92
N ARG A 185 -4.54 -0.31 17.55
CA ARG A 185 -4.65 1.04 18.14
C ARG A 185 -4.85 2.13 17.10
N PHE A 186 -4.44 1.90 15.87
CA PHE A 186 -4.66 2.79 14.73
C PHE A 186 -5.92 2.41 13.93
N GLY A 187 -6.68 1.43 14.40
CA GLY A 187 -7.91 0.99 13.73
C GLY A 187 -7.68 0.01 12.59
N PHE A 188 -6.50 -0.60 12.48
CA PHE A 188 -6.20 -1.58 11.43
C PHE A 188 -6.10 -2.99 12.01
N ASP A 189 -6.71 -3.93 11.28
CA ASP A 189 -6.59 -5.36 11.55
C ASP A 189 -5.60 -5.98 10.57
N VAL A 190 -4.64 -6.75 11.08
CA VAL A 190 -3.56 -7.32 10.28
C VAL A 190 -3.35 -8.79 10.58
N LYS A 191 -3.05 -9.55 9.55
CA LYS A 191 -2.49 -10.88 9.67
C LYS A 191 -0.98 -10.77 9.53
N CYS A 192 -0.24 -11.12 10.58
CA CYS A 192 1.21 -11.13 10.60
C CYS A 192 1.72 -12.56 10.62
N ILE A 193 2.61 -12.89 9.70
CA ILE A 193 3.26 -14.21 9.61
C ILE A 193 4.76 -13.98 9.71
N GLU A 194 5.39 -14.59 10.71
CA GLU A 194 6.83 -14.64 10.79
C GLU A 194 7.36 -15.65 9.76
N ARG A 195 8.36 -15.22 8.97
CA ARG A 195 8.99 -16.04 7.93
C ARG A 195 10.45 -16.32 8.29
N PRO A 196 10.99 -17.50 7.87
CA PRO A 196 12.40 -17.81 8.09
C PRO A 196 13.35 -16.80 7.44
N ASP A 197 12.97 -16.29 6.29
CA ASP A 197 13.72 -15.32 5.48
C ASP A 197 12.80 -14.58 4.48
N VAL A 198 13.35 -13.58 3.80
CA VAL A 198 12.63 -12.80 2.79
C VAL A 198 12.29 -13.64 1.56
N LEU A 199 13.10 -14.66 1.23
CA LEU A 199 12.88 -15.50 0.03
C LEU A 199 11.66 -16.39 0.17
N SER A 200 11.29 -16.73 1.41
CA SER A 200 10.10 -17.53 1.74
C SER A 200 8.83 -16.69 1.92
N ALA A 201 8.97 -15.36 1.92
CA ALA A 201 7.82 -14.45 2.05
C ALA A 201 7.07 -14.31 0.71
N GLU A 202 5.76 -14.33 0.78
CA GLU A 202 4.89 -13.95 -0.34
C GLU A 202 4.76 -12.42 -0.38
N PHE A 203 4.90 -11.82 -1.55
CA PHE A 203 4.70 -10.40 -1.76
C PHE A 203 3.85 -10.17 -3.01
N CYS A 204 2.74 -9.47 -2.90
CA CYS A 204 1.81 -9.23 -4.01
C CYS A 204 1.44 -10.51 -4.76
N SER A 205 1.11 -11.57 -4.05
CA SER A 205 0.79 -12.90 -4.60
C SER A 205 1.91 -13.51 -5.46
N GLY A 206 3.16 -13.24 -5.12
CA GLY A 206 4.33 -13.76 -5.83
C GLY A 206 5.54 -13.97 -4.92
N TYR A 207 6.55 -14.61 -5.50
CA TYR A 207 7.79 -14.97 -4.81
C TYR A 207 9.01 -14.45 -5.56
N LEU A 208 10.12 -14.33 -4.86
CA LEU A 208 11.41 -13.98 -5.43
C LEU A 208 12.06 -15.19 -6.08
N LEU A 209 12.35 -15.10 -7.39
CA LEU A 209 13.06 -16.16 -8.11
C LEU A 209 14.33 -15.62 -8.77
N PRO A 210 15.47 -16.36 -8.68
CA PRO A 210 16.64 -16.04 -9.45
C PRO A 210 16.40 -16.36 -10.93
N VAL A 211 16.79 -15.45 -11.81
CA VAL A 211 16.66 -15.58 -13.26
C VAL A 211 17.99 -15.19 -13.92
N GLN A 212 18.40 -15.91 -14.96
CA GLN A 212 19.59 -15.55 -15.72
C GLN A 212 19.19 -14.70 -16.92
N ILE A 213 19.72 -13.48 -17.01
CA ILE A 213 19.47 -12.56 -18.10
C ILE A 213 20.82 -12.18 -18.72
N ARG A 214 21.06 -12.56 -19.99
CA ARG A 214 22.28 -12.25 -20.73
C ARG A 214 23.58 -12.66 -20.00
N GLY A 215 23.55 -13.76 -19.25
CA GLY A 215 24.69 -14.26 -18.48
C GLY A 215 24.76 -13.74 -17.03
N ASP A 216 24.08 -12.66 -16.69
CA ASP A 216 24.03 -12.13 -15.33
C ASP A 216 22.90 -12.77 -14.52
N MET A 217 23.17 -13.10 -13.26
CA MET A 217 22.13 -13.49 -12.31
C MET A 217 21.33 -12.24 -11.88
N ARG A 218 20.03 -12.30 -12.05
CA ARG A 218 19.09 -11.27 -11.62
C ARG A 218 18.01 -11.89 -10.76
N TYR A 219 17.26 -11.07 -10.05
CA TYR A 219 16.14 -11.51 -9.24
C TYR A 219 14.84 -10.94 -9.80
N ARG A 220 13.85 -11.79 -9.93
CA ARG A 220 12.56 -11.38 -10.48
C ARG A 220 11.45 -11.79 -9.53
N HIS A 221 10.54 -10.86 -9.29
CA HIS A 221 9.28 -11.18 -8.63
C HIS A 221 8.33 -11.85 -9.64
N VAL A 222 7.87 -13.06 -9.32
CA VAL A 222 7.03 -13.88 -10.19
C VAL A 222 5.76 -14.29 -9.43
N ARG A 223 4.63 -14.07 -10.08
CA ARG A 223 3.30 -14.47 -9.59
C ARG A 223 2.92 -15.84 -10.11
#